data_5b2a347244cf0cfdf954cbe7ce2f32eb
#
_entry.id   5b2a347244cf0cfdf954cbe7ce2f32eb
#
_cell.length_a   1.000
_cell.length_b   1.000
_cell.length_c   1.000
_cell.angle_alpha   90.00
_cell.angle_beta   90.00
_cell.angle_gamma   90.00
#
_symmetry.space_group_name_H-M   'P 1'
#
loop_
_entity.id
_entity.type
_entity.pdbx_description
1 polymer ?
#
loop_
_entity_poly.entity_id
_entity_poly.type
_entity_poly.pdbx_seq_one_letter_code
_entity_poly.pdbx_strand_id
1 'polypeptide(L)'
;MLGALLLLLIIGAVYIVQVSKIDPPKVADMSALQWQRTDHGNGFYTLKNNWFRHSKSGLYELYVEGEPFERGVVNGKLTAELVVRQEDHFAGQIEKMIPSRFKRGFLKYLIGFFNRNLDKNVTEEYKDEIYGVSESASPAYQYLGSNYARILNYHAAHDIGHAVQNLAMVGCTSFGTWGAMSEDSTMIIGRNFDFYVGDKFAEDKIVAFFNPSTGHKFMTVTWGGFTGAVSGMNDQGLSVTINAAKSSLPTGSATPVSLVTKEILQYAKNINEAIAIARSRKMFVSESFLVASAADNKAVIIEKTPEDLDVYDPKKDFIVCTNHFQSKGLGKTKMNIEQEEQSASSYRYQRMMELLNANGKNSVQKTIRILRDQRGVNNANIGMGNEKAVNQLIAHHSVVFEPKKLLVWVSTSPWQLGEYVAYDLNKVFALKGMNTDREIIDSSLIVPADSFLLTNDYRNFVLFRNMKQRIMDGGTVNTDSLVASNPEFYNSYVLAGDYLYKRKQYAAALKNYEMALTRVIATKQEEDHIRAQIKKIKEK
;
A
#
# COMPACT_ATOMS: atom_id res chain seq x y z
N MET A 1 -32.91 39.52 1.49
CA MET A 1 -31.61 38.94 1.15
C MET A 1 -31.08 37.98 2.23
N LEU A 2 -30.99 38.35 3.51
CA LEU A 2 -30.44 37.47 4.57
C LEU A 2 -31.22 36.18 4.74
N GLY A 3 -32.57 36.21 4.71
CA GLY A 3 -33.43 35.01 4.81
C GLY A 3 -33.29 34.05 3.63
N ALA A 4 -33.10 34.56 2.40
CA ALA A 4 -32.85 33.72 1.23
C ALA A 4 -31.48 33.04 1.29
N LEU A 5 -30.45 33.73 1.77
CA LEU A 5 -29.11 33.17 1.97
C LEU A 5 -29.12 32.08 3.04
N LEU A 6 -29.82 32.31 4.16
CA LEU A 6 -29.96 31.33 5.23
C LEU A 6 -30.71 30.07 4.73
N LEU A 7 -31.78 30.25 3.96
CA LEU A 7 -32.51 29.13 3.35
C LEU A 7 -31.63 28.32 2.40
N LEU A 8 -30.83 28.96 1.56
CA LEU A 8 -29.88 28.28 0.67
C LEU A 8 -28.80 27.50 1.44
N LEU A 9 -28.30 28.06 2.55
CA LEU A 9 -27.35 27.36 3.42
C LEU A 9 -27.98 26.12 4.08
N ILE A 10 -29.23 26.23 4.54
CA ILE A 10 -29.96 25.10 5.12
C ILE A 10 -30.20 24.01 4.06
N ILE A 11 -30.66 24.40 2.86
CA ILE A 11 -30.86 23.47 1.75
C ILE A 11 -29.54 22.78 1.38
N GLY A 12 -28.44 23.52 1.28
CA GLY A 12 -27.12 22.99 1.03
C GLY A 12 -26.65 22.01 2.12
N ALA A 13 -26.86 22.35 3.38
CA ALA A 13 -26.52 21.47 4.50
C ALA A 13 -27.37 20.18 4.50
N VAL A 14 -28.67 20.28 4.27
CA VAL A 14 -29.56 19.12 4.15
C VAL A 14 -29.15 18.24 2.96
N TYR A 15 -28.84 18.86 1.82
CA TYR A 15 -28.36 18.13 0.65
C TYR A 15 -27.05 17.37 0.96
N ILE A 16 -26.05 18.02 1.58
CA ILE A 16 -24.80 17.36 1.96
C ILE A 16 -25.06 16.19 2.91
N VAL A 17 -25.91 16.35 3.91
CA VAL A 17 -26.25 15.27 4.84
C VAL A 17 -26.92 14.10 4.12
N GLN A 18 -27.83 14.37 3.18
CA GLN A 18 -28.52 13.31 2.45
C GLN A 18 -27.59 12.54 1.50
N VAL A 19 -26.79 13.25 0.71
CA VAL A 19 -25.88 12.60 -0.27
C VAL A 19 -24.68 11.94 0.39
N SER A 20 -24.38 12.27 1.65
CA SER A 20 -23.32 11.65 2.43
C SER A 20 -23.71 10.32 3.07
N LYS A 21 -24.99 9.95 3.01
CA LYS A 21 -25.45 8.66 3.52
C LYS A 21 -25.17 7.59 2.48
N ILE A 22 -24.48 6.56 2.91
CA ILE A 22 -24.24 5.34 2.14
C ILE A 22 -24.92 4.21 2.91
N ASP A 23 -25.98 3.65 2.33
CA ASP A 23 -26.70 2.53 2.91
C ASP A 23 -26.09 1.21 2.44
N PRO A 24 -26.09 0.15 3.27
CA PRO A 24 -25.60 -1.16 2.86
C PRO A 24 -26.48 -1.75 1.74
N PRO A 25 -25.92 -2.63 0.91
CA PRO A 25 -26.66 -3.33 -0.13
C PRO A 25 -27.75 -4.23 0.48
N LYS A 26 -28.77 -4.55 -0.33
CA LYS A 26 -29.82 -5.48 0.06
C LYS A 26 -29.39 -6.90 -0.24
N VAL A 27 -28.94 -7.62 0.76
CA VAL A 27 -28.52 -9.02 0.66
C VAL A 27 -29.71 -9.95 0.88
N ALA A 28 -29.90 -10.92 -0.03
CA ALA A 28 -31.05 -11.84 0.03
C ALA A 28 -30.91 -12.89 1.16
N ASP A 29 -29.70 -13.40 1.38
CA ASP A 29 -29.39 -14.35 2.45
C ASP A 29 -28.37 -13.78 3.42
N MET A 30 -28.81 -13.49 4.63
CA MET A 30 -27.98 -13.00 5.73
C MET A 30 -27.68 -14.09 6.77
N SER A 31 -27.95 -15.35 6.49
CA SER A 31 -27.77 -16.48 7.43
C SER A 31 -26.33 -16.61 7.95
N ALA A 32 -25.34 -16.19 7.17
CA ALA A 32 -23.93 -16.19 7.57
C ALA A 32 -23.66 -15.35 8.84
N LEU A 33 -24.49 -14.35 9.15
CA LEU A 33 -24.38 -13.59 10.39
C LEU A 33 -24.56 -14.45 11.65
N GLN A 34 -25.27 -15.57 11.56
CA GLN A 34 -25.49 -16.49 12.69
C GLN A 34 -24.33 -17.47 12.90
N TRP A 35 -23.41 -17.59 11.92
CA TRP A 35 -22.31 -18.55 12.03
C TRP A 35 -21.33 -18.07 13.12
N GLN A 36 -20.82 -19.02 13.87
CA GLN A 36 -19.85 -18.77 14.93
C GLN A 36 -18.49 -19.35 14.56
N ARG A 37 -17.44 -18.56 14.76
CA ARG A 37 -16.08 -19.06 14.64
C ARG A 37 -15.73 -19.97 15.81
N THR A 38 -14.98 -21.00 15.55
CA THR A 38 -14.39 -21.87 16.57
C THR A 38 -12.98 -21.42 16.87
N ASP A 39 -12.69 -21.17 18.15
CA ASP A 39 -11.34 -20.86 18.62
C ASP A 39 -10.65 -22.17 19.03
N HIS A 40 -9.52 -22.45 18.39
CA HIS A 40 -8.69 -23.65 18.69
C HIS A 40 -7.47 -23.29 19.56
N GLY A 41 -7.37 -22.05 20.02
CA GLY A 41 -6.20 -21.53 20.74
C GLY A 41 -5.06 -21.10 19.81
N ASN A 42 -4.03 -20.48 20.41
CA ASN A 42 -2.81 -20.02 19.71
C ASN A 42 -3.04 -19.14 18.45
N GLY A 43 -4.18 -18.42 18.40
CA GLY A 43 -4.53 -17.58 17.25
C GLY A 43 -4.99 -18.35 16.02
N PHE A 44 -5.42 -19.62 16.19
CA PHE A 44 -6.01 -20.43 15.15
C PHE A 44 -7.53 -20.48 15.31
N TYR A 45 -8.25 -20.04 14.28
CA TYR A 45 -9.70 -19.98 14.24
C TYR A 45 -10.23 -20.65 12.97
N THR A 46 -11.39 -21.31 13.07
CA THR A 46 -12.10 -21.87 11.92
C THR A 46 -13.55 -21.41 11.90
N LEU A 47 -14.12 -21.32 10.71
CA LEU A 47 -15.54 -21.10 10.47
C LEU A 47 -15.96 -21.85 9.21
N LYS A 48 -16.66 -22.98 9.38
CA LYS A 48 -16.89 -23.98 8.31
C LYS A 48 -15.56 -24.43 7.68
N ASN A 49 -15.40 -24.30 6.36
CA ASN A 49 -14.16 -24.63 5.67
C ASN A 49 -13.10 -23.51 5.72
N ASN A 50 -13.49 -22.33 6.23
CA ASN A 50 -12.61 -21.18 6.28
C ASN A 50 -11.76 -21.21 7.54
N TRP A 51 -10.58 -20.61 7.47
CA TRP A 51 -9.65 -20.59 8.59
C TRP A 51 -8.80 -19.32 8.62
N PHE A 52 -8.35 -19.00 9.79
CA PHE A 52 -7.42 -17.91 10.08
C PHE A 52 -6.42 -18.39 11.13
N ARG A 53 -5.16 -18.06 10.93
CA ARG A 53 -4.11 -18.45 11.86
C ARG A 53 -2.99 -17.42 11.94
N HIS A 54 -2.29 -17.42 13.06
CA HIS A 54 -1.03 -16.71 13.23
C HIS A 54 0.11 -17.70 13.00
N SER A 55 0.81 -17.55 11.86
CA SER A 55 1.94 -18.41 11.49
C SER A 55 3.14 -18.19 12.43
N LYS A 56 3.99 -19.20 12.57
CA LYS A 56 5.29 -19.07 13.25
C LYS A 56 6.21 -18.03 12.64
N SER A 57 6.00 -17.67 11.37
CA SER A 57 6.71 -16.60 10.68
C SER A 57 6.33 -15.19 11.19
N GLY A 58 5.28 -15.06 12.00
CA GLY A 58 4.70 -13.78 12.44
C GLY A 58 3.71 -13.17 11.44
N LEU A 59 3.44 -13.82 10.30
CA LEU A 59 2.38 -13.42 9.39
C LEU A 59 1.05 -14.04 9.81
N TYR A 60 -0.04 -13.31 9.56
CA TYR A 60 -1.37 -13.87 9.63
C TYR A 60 -1.73 -14.51 8.29
N GLU A 61 -2.40 -15.64 8.33
CA GLU A 61 -2.84 -16.38 7.15
C GLU A 61 -4.35 -16.57 7.22
N LEU A 62 -5.04 -16.23 6.13
CA LEU A 62 -6.50 -16.27 6.03
C LEU A 62 -6.91 -17.04 4.77
N TYR A 63 -7.85 -17.96 4.90
CA TYR A 63 -8.53 -18.59 3.76
C TYR A 63 -10.03 -18.33 3.88
N VAL A 64 -10.62 -17.81 2.81
CA VAL A 64 -12.05 -17.57 2.72
C VAL A 64 -12.61 -18.04 1.38
N GLU A 65 -13.81 -18.69 1.44
CA GLU A 65 -14.56 -19.16 0.28
C GLU A 65 -16.03 -18.82 0.40
N GLY A 66 -16.78 -18.91 -0.69
CA GLY A 66 -18.23 -18.81 -0.73
C GLY A 66 -18.76 -17.61 -1.50
N GLU A 67 -20.05 -17.32 -1.31
CA GLU A 67 -20.76 -16.19 -1.91
C GLU A 67 -20.26 -14.84 -1.35
N PRO A 68 -20.44 -13.73 -2.06
CA PRO A 68 -19.82 -12.45 -1.68
C PRO A 68 -20.08 -11.99 -0.24
N PHE A 69 -21.35 -11.95 0.17
CA PHE A 69 -21.70 -11.53 1.54
C PHE A 69 -21.18 -12.54 2.58
N GLU A 70 -21.32 -13.83 2.30
CA GLU A 70 -20.81 -14.92 3.13
C GLU A 70 -19.30 -14.78 3.33
N ARG A 71 -18.55 -14.61 2.25
CA ARG A 71 -17.09 -14.37 2.26
C ARG A 71 -16.71 -13.17 3.12
N GLY A 72 -17.47 -12.08 3.01
CA GLY A 72 -17.29 -10.88 3.83
C GLY A 72 -17.52 -11.12 5.31
N VAL A 73 -18.64 -11.76 5.68
CA VAL A 73 -18.96 -12.11 7.07
C VAL A 73 -17.89 -13.03 7.67
N VAL A 74 -17.48 -14.03 6.92
CA VAL A 74 -16.46 -14.99 7.36
C VAL A 74 -15.11 -14.30 7.56
N ASN A 75 -14.67 -13.48 6.60
CA ASN A 75 -13.45 -12.69 6.74
C ASN A 75 -13.51 -11.81 7.98
N GLY A 76 -14.60 -11.03 8.15
CA GLY A 76 -14.76 -10.15 9.29
C GLY A 76 -14.74 -10.89 10.63
N LYS A 77 -15.44 -12.04 10.74
CA LYS A 77 -15.47 -12.82 11.99
C LYS A 77 -14.15 -13.49 12.32
N LEU A 78 -13.47 -14.03 11.32
CA LEU A 78 -12.17 -14.69 11.50
C LEU A 78 -11.07 -13.70 11.88
N THR A 79 -11.12 -12.47 11.36
CA THR A 79 -10.11 -11.43 11.57
C THR A 79 -10.60 -10.28 12.45
N ALA A 80 -11.64 -10.49 13.27
CA ALA A 80 -12.35 -9.44 13.99
C ALA A 80 -11.41 -8.53 14.81
N GLU A 81 -10.44 -9.12 15.51
CA GLU A 81 -9.46 -8.38 16.30
C GLU A 81 -8.55 -7.51 15.42
N LEU A 82 -8.21 -7.98 14.21
CA LEU A 82 -7.40 -7.21 13.27
C LEU A 82 -8.21 -6.10 12.60
N VAL A 83 -9.51 -6.33 12.33
CA VAL A 83 -10.42 -5.28 11.83
C VAL A 83 -10.49 -4.12 12.81
N VAL A 84 -10.76 -4.40 14.08
CA VAL A 84 -10.82 -3.37 15.14
C VAL A 84 -9.48 -2.65 15.29
N ARG A 85 -8.37 -3.39 15.36
CA ARG A 85 -7.02 -2.83 15.51
C ARG A 85 -6.65 -1.92 14.33
N GLN A 86 -7.03 -2.31 13.12
CA GLN A 86 -6.80 -1.49 11.94
C GLN A 86 -7.61 -0.20 11.96
N GLU A 87 -8.88 -0.24 12.40
CA GLU A 87 -9.68 0.97 12.61
C GLU A 87 -9.06 1.88 13.68
N ASP A 88 -8.54 1.32 14.78
CA ASP A 88 -7.84 2.09 15.83
C ASP A 88 -6.62 2.81 15.26
N HIS A 89 -5.84 2.15 14.39
CA HIS A 89 -4.70 2.77 13.74
C HIS A 89 -5.11 3.92 12.80
N PHE A 90 -6.12 3.71 11.96
CA PHE A 90 -6.65 4.75 11.07
C PHE A 90 -7.24 5.94 11.84
N ALA A 91 -8.10 5.66 12.80
CA ALA A 91 -8.73 6.70 13.62
C ALA A 91 -7.67 7.47 14.42
N GLY A 92 -6.66 6.79 14.98
CA GLY A 92 -5.55 7.41 15.69
C GLY A 92 -4.73 8.35 14.79
N GLN A 93 -4.52 8.02 13.52
CA GLN A 93 -3.85 8.93 12.57
C GLN A 93 -4.73 10.15 12.26
N ILE A 94 -6.04 9.96 12.04
CA ILE A 94 -6.99 11.06 11.84
C ILE A 94 -7.00 11.99 13.07
N GLU A 95 -6.95 11.44 14.28
CA GLU A 95 -6.90 12.22 15.53
C GLU A 95 -5.63 13.06 15.65
N LYS A 96 -4.48 12.51 15.29
CA LYS A 96 -3.21 13.25 15.23
C LYS A 96 -3.25 14.40 14.23
N MET A 97 -3.84 14.17 13.05
CA MET A 97 -3.98 15.19 11.98
C MET A 97 -5.02 16.24 12.34
N ILE A 98 -6.13 15.86 12.98
CA ILE A 98 -7.26 16.72 13.34
C ILE A 98 -7.59 16.53 14.82
N PRO A 99 -6.86 17.18 15.75
CA PRO A 99 -7.07 16.98 17.19
C PRO A 99 -8.46 17.39 17.69
N SER A 100 -9.12 18.33 17.02
CA SER A 100 -10.45 18.82 17.41
C SER A 100 -11.56 17.78 17.13
N ARG A 101 -12.19 17.27 18.19
CA ARG A 101 -13.33 16.34 18.10
C ARG A 101 -14.50 16.90 17.27
N PHE A 102 -14.76 18.20 17.41
CA PHE A 102 -15.79 18.88 16.62
C PHE A 102 -15.46 18.86 15.11
N LYS A 103 -14.22 19.19 14.74
CA LYS A 103 -13.79 19.14 13.34
C LYS A 103 -13.83 17.71 12.78
N ARG A 104 -13.45 16.70 13.58
CA ARG A 104 -13.57 15.29 13.18
C ARG A 104 -15.02 14.88 12.95
N GLY A 105 -15.95 15.32 13.80
CA GLY A 105 -17.38 15.08 13.61
C GLY A 105 -17.95 15.69 12.33
N PHE A 106 -17.33 16.77 11.82
CA PHE A 106 -17.69 17.38 10.54
C PHE A 106 -17.04 16.66 9.34
N LEU A 107 -15.89 16.02 9.56
CA LEU A 107 -15.12 15.32 8.52
C LEU A 107 -15.95 14.25 7.80
N LYS A 108 -16.85 13.54 8.50
CA LYS A 108 -17.75 12.53 7.89
C LYS A 108 -18.60 13.09 6.75
N TYR A 109 -19.05 14.34 6.86
CA TYR A 109 -19.85 14.96 5.81
C TYR A 109 -19.00 15.35 4.60
N LEU A 110 -17.75 15.77 4.82
CA LEU A 110 -16.80 16.04 3.73
C LEU A 110 -16.44 14.75 2.99
N ILE A 111 -16.08 13.71 3.74
CA ILE A 111 -15.77 12.38 3.16
C ILE A 111 -17.01 11.82 2.46
N GLY A 112 -18.19 11.87 3.09
CA GLY A 112 -19.42 11.38 2.51
C GLY A 112 -19.81 12.15 1.25
N PHE A 113 -19.67 13.47 1.23
CA PHE A 113 -19.91 14.28 0.03
C PHE A 113 -18.92 13.94 -1.09
N PHE A 114 -17.65 13.78 -0.77
CA PHE A 114 -16.62 13.34 -1.74
C PHE A 114 -16.97 11.95 -2.29
N ASN A 115 -17.36 11.03 -1.42
CA ASN A 115 -17.66 9.64 -1.75
C ASN A 115 -19.12 9.37 -2.15
N ARG A 116 -19.94 10.41 -2.39
CA ARG A 116 -21.37 10.31 -2.70
C ARG A 116 -21.75 9.41 -3.89
N ASN A 117 -20.78 9.08 -4.73
CA ASN A 117 -20.97 8.18 -5.87
C ASN A 117 -20.15 6.90 -5.74
N LEU A 118 -19.47 6.67 -4.61
CA LEU A 118 -18.57 5.54 -4.43
C LEU A 118 -19.30 4.20 -4.61
N ASP A 119 -20.42 4.02 -3.94
CA ASP A 119 -21.23 2.80 -4.01
C ASP A 119 -21.76 2.50 -5.41
N LYS A 120 -22.04 3.53 -6.23
CA LYS A 120 -22.50 3.37 -7.63
C LYS A 120 -21.41 2.87 -8.56
N ASN A 121 -20.14 3.04 -8.17
CA ASN A 121 -18.98 2.63 -8.95
C ASN A 121 -18.35 1.32 -8.43
N VAL A 122 -18.87 0.75 -7.35
CA VAL A 122 -18.46 -0.56 -6.84
C VAL A 122 -19.48 -1.59 -7.28
N THR A 123 -19.05 -2.75 -7.75
CA THR A 123 -19.93 -3.85 -8.17
C THR A 123 -20.75 -4.39 -6.99
N GLU A 124 -21.96 -4.89 -7.25
CA GLU A 124 -22.81 -5.47 -6.19
C GLU A 124 -22.07 -6.54 -5.40
N GLU A 125 -21.34 -7.44 -6.08
CA GLU A 125 -20.52 -8.48 -5.46
C GLU A 125 -19.59 -7.90 -4.40
N TYR A 126 -18.85 -6.84 -4.71
CA TYR A 126 -17.90 -6.27 -3.77
C TYR A 126 -18.57 -5.42 -2.69
N LYS A 127 -19.72 -4.83 -2.98
CA LYS A 127 -20.55 -4.17 -1.95
C LYS A 127 -21.04 -5.18 -0.91
N ASP A 128 -21.53 -6.33 -1.36
CA ASP A 128 -22.01 -7.40 -0.48
C ASP A 128 -20.86 -7.93 0.40
N GLU A 129 -19.67 -8.17 -0.18
CA GLU A 129 -18.50 -8.63 0.57
C GLU A 129 -18.03 -7.58 1.59
N ILE A 130 -17.95 -6.30 1.21
CA ILE A 130 -17.59 -5.19 2.10
C ILE A 130 -18.63 -5.05 3.22
N TYR A 131 -19.91 -5.23 2.90
CA TYR A 131 -20.98 -5.22 3.90
C TYR A 131 -20.78 -6.34 4.91
N GLY A 132 -20.53 -7.57 4.45
CA GLY A 132 -20.26 -8.69 5.35
C GLY A 132 -19.08 -8.43 6.31
N VAL A 133 -17.94 -7.90 5.81
CA VAL A 133 -16.80 -7.53 6.65
C VAL A 133 -17.17 -6.44 7.65
N SER A 134 -17.99 -5.46 7.23
CA SER A 134 -18.34 -4.31 8.06
C SER A 134 -19.14 -4.66 9.32
N GLU A 135 -19.76 -5.84 9.36
CA GLU A 135 -20.46 -6.35 10.55
C GLU A 135 -19.49 -6.65 11.72
N SER A 136 -18.18 -6.74 11.44
CA SER A 136 -17.11 -6.88 12.45
C SER A 136 -16.40 -5.55 12.76
N ALA A 137 -16.85 -4.42 12.21
CA ALA A 137 -16.25 -3.12 12.44
C ALA A 137 -16.46 -2.62 13.88
N SER A 138 -15.53 -1.82 14.38
CA SER A 138 -15.56 -1.29 15.74
C SER A 138 -16.77 -0.37 15.99
N PRO A 139 -17.53 -0.56 17.07
CA PRO A 139 -18.60 0.37 17.45
C PRO A 139 -18.07 1.75 17.91
N ALA A 140 -16.77 1.86 18.24
CA ALA A 140 -16.18 3.08 18.77
C ALA A 140 -16.16 4.24 17.77
N TYR A 141 -16.21 3.94 16.46
CA TYR A 141 -16.03 4.92 15.38
C TYR A 141 -17.30 5.28 14.62
N GLN A 142 -18.49 4.98 15.18
CA GLN A 142 -19.79 5.35 14.58
C GLN A 142 -19.94 6.87 14.33
N TYR A 143 -19.17 7.70 15.04
CA TYR A 143 -19.16 9.14 14.81
C TYR A 143 -18.55 9.53 13.45
N LEU A 144 -17.76 8.64 12.81
CA LEU A 144 -17.23 8.80 11.46
C LEU A 144 -18.18 8.28 10.35
N GLY A 145 -19.24 7.53 10.69
CA GLY A 145 -20.21 6.97 9.78
C GLY A 145 -20.70 5.59 10.20
N SER A 146 -21.68 5.03 9.47
CA SER A 146 -22.11 3.63 9.67
C SER A 146 -20.93 2.66 9.43
N ASN A 147 -21.01 1.45 9.97
CA ASN A 147 -19.97 0.43 9.78
C ASN A 147 -19.67 0.21 8.29
N TYR A 148 -20.71 0.00 7.48
CA TYR A 148 -20.58 -0.20 6.04
C TYR A 148 -19.92 1.00 5.34
N ALA A 149 -20.40 2.21 5.61
CA ALA A 149 -19.83 3.41 5.00
C ALA A 149 -18.36 3.62 5.36
N ARG A 150 -17.95 3.31 6.61
CA ARG A 150 -16.55 3.41 7.03
C ARG A 150 -15.67 2.40 6.30
N ILE A 151 -16.05 1.12 6.32
CA ILE A 151 -15.24 0.07 5.67
C ILE A 151 -15.17 0.31 4.16
N LEU A 152 -16.27 0.71 3.50
CA LEU A 152 -16.26 1.12 2.09
C LEU A 152 -15.31 2.31 1.84
N ASN A 153 -15.36 3.33 2.69
CA ASN A 153 -14.49 4.49 2.59
C ASN A 153 -13.00 4.14 2.80
N TYR A 154 -12.68 3.13 3.61
CA TYR A 154 -11.29 2.67 3.79
C TYR A 154 -10.71 2.04 2.53
N HIS A 155 -11.55 1.45 1.66
CA HIS A 155 -11.11 0.96 0.35
C HIS A 155 -10.70 2.10 -0.60
N ALA A 156 -11.29 3.29 -0.43
CA ALA A 156 -10.92 4.50 -1.17
C ALA A 156 -9.82 5.32 -0.47
N ALA A 157 -9.44 4.99 0.77
CA ALA A 157 -8.52 5.78 1.57
C ALA A 157 -7.10 5.84 0.98
N HIS A 158 -6.64 4.74 0.36
CA HIS A 158 -5.38 4.71 -0.38
C HIS A 158 -5.40 5.78 -1.48
N ASP A 159 -6.43 5.79 -2.29
CA ASP A 159 -6.57 6.67 -3.45
C ASP A 159 -6.73 8.14 -3.03
N ILE A 160 -7.53 8.39 -1.96
CA ILE A 160 -7.71 9.73 -1.40
C ILE A 160 -6.39 10.24 -0.80
N GLY A 161 -5.69 9.42 -0.01
CA GLY A 161 -4.40 9.77 0.56
C GLY A 161 -3.37 10.11 -0.51
N HIS A 162 -3.32 9.30 -1.57
CA HIS A 162 -2.51 9.52 -2.75
C HIS A 162 -2.81 10.86 -3.45
N ALA A 163 -4.09 11.18 -3.67
CA ALA A 163 -4.51 12.41 -4.34
C ALA A 163 -4.23 13.68 -3.52
N VAL A 164 -4.37 13.63 -2.18
CA VAL A 164 -4.28 14.80 -1.30
C VAL A 164 -2.84 15.10 -0.87
N GLN A 165 -1.97 14.11 -0.77
CA GLN A 165 -0.63 14.26 -0.19
C GLN A 165 0.51 14.33 -1.21
N ASN A 166 0.24 14.63 -2.47
CA ASN A 166 1.26 14.78 -3.52
C ASN A 166 2.30 13.65 -3.56
N LEU A 167 1.87 12.40 -3.33
CA LEU A 167 2.72 11.17 -3.36
C LEU A 167 3.83 11.09 -2.29
N ALA A 168 3.90 12.01 -1.32
CA ALA A 168 4.94 11.99 -0.29
C ALA A 168 4.90 10.74 0.63
N MET A 169 3.80 9.97 0.61
CA MET A 169 3.60 8.77 1.43
C MET A 169 3.58 7.47 0.62
N VAL A 170 3.82 7.54 -0.69
CA VAL A 170 3.73 6.38 -1.59
C VAL A 170 4.98 6.30 -2.46
N GLY A 171 5.76 5.26 -2.27
CA GLY A 171 7.03 5.10 -2.96
C GLY A 171 7.24 3.71 -3.56
N CYS A 172 6.20 3.11 -4.14
CA CYS A 172 6.22 1.73 -4.64
C CYS A 172 7.27 1.48 -5.72
N THR A 173 7.85 0.29 -5.70
CA THR A 173 8.73 -0.21 -6.76
C THR A 173 8.34 -1.64 -7.08
N SER A 174 8.05 -1.91 -8.35
CA SER A 174 7.85 -3.26 -8.87
C SER A 174 8.69 -3.50 -10.11
N PHE A 175 9.07 -4.73 -10.35
CA PHE A 175 9.79 -5.11 -11.55
C PHE A 175 9.57 -6.59 -11.86
N GLY A 176 9.86 -6.96 -13.10
CA GLY A 176 9.82 -8.35 -13.53
C GLY A 176 10.93 -8.69 -14.49
N THR A 177 11.32 -9.97 -14.51
CA THR A 177 12.28 -10.54 -15.46
C THR A 177 11.77 -11.89 -15.94
N TRP A 178 12.05 -12.22 -17.19
CA TRP A 178 11.70 -13.52 -17.80
C TRP A 178 12.66 -13.85 -18.96
N GLY A 179 12.45 -14.96 -19.63
CA GLY A 179 13.23 -15.33 -20.83
C GLY A 179 14.73 -15.27 -20.59
N ALA A 180 15.44 -14.54 -21.42
CA ALA A 180 16.90 -14.44 -21.34
C ALA A 180 17.42 -13.76 -20.06
N MET A 181 16.58 -12.99 -19.37
CA MET A 181 16.92 -12.26 -18.14
C MET A 181 16.70 -13.08 -16.86
N SER A 182 16.18 -14.32 -16.93
CA SER A 182 15.99 -15.21 -15.79
C SER A 182 16.84 -16.48 -15.90
N GLU A 183 17.28 -17.06 -14.78
CA GLU A 183 18.20 -18.19 -14.74
C GLU A 183 17.63 -19.45 -15.44
N ASP A 184 16.34 -19.71 -15.24
CA ASP A 184 15.59 -20.83 -15.83
C ASP A 184 14.53 -20.37 -16.86
N SER A 185 14.66 -19.15 -17.37
CA SER A 185 13.70 -18.49 -18.28
C SER A 185 12.29 -18.31 -17.70
N THR A 186 12.06 -18.63 -16.43
CA THR A 186 10.79 -18.39 -15.77
C THR A 186 10.58 -16.91 -15.43
N MET A 187 9.32 -16.52 -15.39
CA MET A 187 8.94 -15.17 -15.00
C MET A 187 9.01 -15.00 -13.48
N ILE A 188 9.70 -13.95 -13.04
CA ILE A 188 9.81 -13.58 -11.63
C ILE A 188 9.42 -12.11 -11.50
N ILE A 189 8.46 -11.80 -10.64
CA ILE A 189 7.98 -10.45 -10.37
C ILE A 189 8.28 -10.10 -8.92
N GLY A 190 8.94 -8.99 -8.67
CA GLY A 190 9.23 -8.48 -7.33
C GLY A 190 8.59 -7.13 -7.08
N ARG A 191 8.14 -6.90 -5.84
CA ARG A 191 7.48 -5.65 -5.46
C ARG A 191 7.69 -5.27 -4.00
N ASN A 192 7.99 -3.98 -3.76
CA ASN A 192 7.86 -3.30 -2.47
C ASN A 192 6.63 -2.41 -2.47
N PHE A 193 5.71 -2.61 -1.52
CA PHE A 193 4.57 -1.72 -1.27
C PHE A 193 4.93 -0.73 -0.17
N ASP A 194 5.54 0.37 -0.58
CA ASP A 194 5.93 1.46 0.31
C ASP A 194 4.77 2.44 0.45
N PHE A 195 3.83 2.09 1.31
CA PHE A 195 2.69 2.92 1.70
C PHE A 195 2.73 3.13 3.20
N TYR A 196 3.00 4.36 3.63
CA TYR A 196 3.23 4.67 5.04
C TYR A 196 2.05 5.43 5.65
N VAL A 197 1.33 4.77 6.54
CA VAL A 197 0.25 5.34 7.38
C VAL A 197 0.59 5.15 8.86
N GLY A 198 1.88 5.29 9.21
CA GLY A 198 2.41 4.98 10.54
C GLY A 198 2.93 3.53 10.65
N ASP A 199 3.83 3.31 11.60
CA ASP A 199 4.54 2.02 11.73
C ASP A 199 3.60 0.85 12.01
N LYS A 200 2.57 1.07 12.81
CA LYS A 200 1.60 0.04 13.19
C LYS A 200 0.78 -0.50 12.03
N PHE A 201 0.64 0.27 10.94
CA PHE A 201 -0.08 -0.18 9.75
C PHE A 201 0.54 -1.45 9.13
N ALA A 202 1.85 -1.61 9.21
CA ALA A 202 2.58 -2.73 8.62
C ALA A 202 2.78 -3.93 9.58
N GLU A 203 2.30 -3.86 10.83
CA GLU A 203 2.53 -4.91 11.82
C GLU A 203 1.66 -6.15 11.57
N ASP A 204 0.36 -5.95 11.27
CA ASP A 204 -0.64 -7.02 11.17
C ASP A 204 -0.90 -7.43 9.70
N LYS A 205 0.15 -7.85 8.99
CA LYS A 205 0.01 -8.33 7.60
C LYS A 205 -0.74 -9.65 7.51
N ILE A 206 -1.72 -9.70 6.62
CA ILE A 206 -2.49 -10.91 6.32
C ILE A 206 -2.13 -11.41 4.92
N VAL A 207 -1.68 -12.64 4.80
CA VAL A 207 -1.62 -13.37 3.53
C VAL A 207 -2.98 -14.04 3.36
N ALA A 208 -3.80 -13.49 2.48
CA ALA A 208 -5.17 -13.94 2.28
C ALA A 208 -5.33 -14.74 0.99
N PHE A 209 -6.00 -15.87 1.10
CA PHE A 209 -6.32 -16.80 0.01
C PHE A 209 -7.83 -16.79 -0.18
N PHE A 210 -8.28 -16.35 -1.34
CA PHE A 210 -9.69 -16.25 -1.69
C PHE A 210 -10.10 -17.36 -2.67
N ASN A 211 -11.21 -18.02 -2.39
CA ASN A 211 -11.86 -19.00 -3.26
C ASN A 211 -13.31 -18.55 -3.49
N PRO A 212 -13.54 -17.54 -4.35
CA PRO A 212 -14.88 -17.01 -4.61
C PRO A 212 -15.75 -18.05 -5.32
N SER A 213 -17.08 -17.94 -5.13
CA SER A 213 -18.06 -18.81 -5.82
C SER A 213 -18.04 -18.61 -7.35
N THR A 214 -17.56 -17.45 -7.81
CA THR A 214 -17.37 -17.13 -9.24
C THR A 214 -16.01 -16.51 -9.48
N GLY A 215 -15.39 -16.85 -10.61
CA GLY A 215 -14.06 -16.37 -10.98
C GLY A 215 -12.93 -17.28 -10.49
N HIS A 216 -11.72 -16.75 -10.53
CA HIS A 216 -10.49 -17.46 -10.18
C HIS A 216 -10.19 -17.37 -8.69
N LYS A 217 -9.57 -18.41 -8.16
CA LYS A 217 -8.95 -18.34 -6.83
C LYS A 217 -7.75 -17.42 -6.90
N PHE A 218 -7.52 -16.64 -5.85
CA PHE A 218 -6.37 -15.74 -5.81
C PHE A 218 -5.86 -15.53 -4.39
N MET A 219 -4.60 -15.14 -4.30
CA MET A 219 -4.00 -14.66 -3.07
C MET A 219 -3.70 -13.17 -3.15
N THR A 220 -3.72 -12.49 -2.02
CA THR A 220 -3.25 -11.12 -1.86
C THR A 220 -2.61 -10.91 -0.50
N VAL A 221 -1.71 -9.93 -0.38
CA VAL A 221 -1.25 -9.46 0.93
C VAL A 221 -2.09 -8.25 1.34
N THR A 222 -2.76 -8.33 2.48
CA THR A 222 -3.80 -7.40 2.92
C THR A 222 -3.69 -7.10 4.42
N TRP A 223 -4.70 -6.45 4.98
CA TRP A 223 -4.85 -6.09 6.39
C TRP A 223 -6.30 -6.18 6.85
N GLY A 224 -6.55 -6.06 8.15
CA GLY A 224 -7.88 -6.21 8.71
C GLY A 224 -8.92 -5.26 8.11
N GLY A 225 -10.09 -5.79 7.73
CA GLY A 225 -11.21 -5.04 7.15
C GLY A 225 -11.07 -4.66 5.68
N PHE A 226 -9.94 -4.97 5.03
CA PHE A 226 -9.70 -4.63 3.63
C PHE A 226 -9.88 -5.86 2.74
N THR A 227 -10.84 -5.80 1.82
CA THR A 227 -11.16 -6.88 0.86
C THR A 227 -10.63 -6.62 -0.54
N GLY A 228 -10.08 -5.43 -0.80
CA GLY A 228 -9.40 -5.09 -2.05
C GLY A 228 -8.04 -5.78 -2.17
N ALA A 229 -7.34 -5.52 -3.27
CA ALA A 229 -5.99 -6.02 -3.50
C ALA A 229 -5.04 -4.90 -3.95
N VAL A 230 -3.78 -4.98 -3.52
CA VAL A 230 -2.70 -4.07 -3.95
C VAL A 230 -1.51 -4.84 -4.52
N SER A 231 -1.40 -6.12 -4.19
CA SER A 231 -0.44 -7.10 -4.73
C SER A 231 -1.06 -8.47 -4.62
N GLY A 232 -1.09 -9.24 -5.70
CA GLY A 232 -1.66 -10.60 -5.66
C GLY A 232 -1.35 -11.41 -6.89
N MET A 233 -1.71 -12.69 -6.83
CA MET A 233 -1.64 -13.64 -7.94
C MET A 233 -2.81 -14.61 -7.88
N ASN A 234 -3.40 -14.91 -9.03
CA ASN A 234 -4.46 -15.90 -9.14
C ASN A 234 -3.95 -17.30 -9.56
N ASP A 235 -4.85 -18.29 -9.54
CA ASP A 235 -4.58 -19.68 -9.90
C ASP A 235 -4.33 -19.92 -11.39
N GLN A 236 -4.48 -18.86 -12.24
CA GLN A 236 -4.12 -18.89 -13.65
C GLN A 236 -2.68 -18.38 -13.89
N GLY A 237 -1.95 -18.05 -12.85
CA GLY A 237 -0.61 -17.47 -12.95
C GLY A 237 -0.63 -16.03 -13.52
N LEU A 238 -1.67 -15.26 -13.21
CA LEU A 238 -1.70 -13.83 -13.47
C LEU A 238 -1.44 -13.09 -12.16
N SER A 239 -0.37 -12.31 -12.10
CA SER A 239 -0.04 -11.46 -10.95
C SER A 239 -0.24 -9.98 -11.27
N VAL A 240 -0.67 -9.23 -10.26
CA VAL A 240 -0.91 -7.78 -10.37
C VAL A 240 -0.28 -7.07 -9.18
N THR A 241 0.40 -5.96 -9.45
CA THR A 241 0.85 -5.00 -8.43
C THR A 241 0.48 -3.59 -8.87
N ILE A 242 0.16 -2.71 -7.92
CA ILE A 242 -0.19 -1.32 -8.21
C ILE A 242 0.90 -0.35 -7.78
N ASN A 243 1.11 0.69 -8.58
CA ASN A 243 2.06 1.77 -8.29
C ASN A 243 1.39 3.10 -8.61
N ALA A 244 1.22 3.94 -7.60
CA ALA A 244 0.58 5.24 -7.74
C ALA A 244 1.32 6.14 -8.72
N ALA A 245 0.58 6.88 -9.55
CA ALA A 245 1.10 7.91 -10.45
C ALA A 245 0.47 9.27 -10.12
N LYS A 246 1.11 10.38 -10.47
CA LYS A 246 0.60 11.72 -10.15
C LYS A 246 -0.80 11.94 -10.71
N SER A 247 -1.70 12.42 -9.87
CA SER A 247 -3.10 12.72 -10.21
C SER A 247 -3.42 14.18 -9.98
N SER A 248 -4.38 14.71 -10.75
CA SER A 248 -5.08 15.93 -10.38
C SER A 248 -5.92 15.68 -9.12
N LEU A 249 -6.25 16.75 -8.37
CA LEU A 249 -7.16 16.64 -7.24
C LEU A 249 -8.55 16.22 -7.75
N PRO A 250 -9.07 15.06 -7.33
CA PRO A 250 -10.37 14.59 -7.81
C PRO A 250 -11.52 15.41 -7.19
N THR A 251 -12.57 15.61 -7.97
CA THR A 251 -13.80 16.29 -7.53
C THR A 251 -14.82 15.36 -6.87
N GLY A 252 -14.54 14.07 -6.86
CA GLY A 252 -15.34 13.01 -6.25
C GLY A 252 -14.70 11.66 -6.48
N SER A 253 -15.15 10.65 -5.75
CA SER A 253 -14.67 9.27 -5.87
C SER A 253 -15.35 8.51 -7.03
N ALA A 254 -14.68 7.47 -7.47
CA ALA A 254 -15.20 6.46 -8.38
C ALA A 254 -14.78 5.06 -7.89
N THR A 255 -14.51 4.08 -8.75
CA THR A 255 -14.05 2.76 -8.33
C THR A 255 -12.67 2.86 -7.67
N PRO A 256 -12.48 2.39 -6.43
CA PRO A 256 -11.17 2.30 -5.81
C PRO A 256 -10.23 1.40 -6.60
N VAL A 257 -8.97 1.84 -6.73
CA VAL A 257 -7.92 1.08 -7.45
C VAL A 257 -7.79 -0.34 -6.93
N SER A 258 -7.88 -0.51 -5.61
CA SER A 258 -7.79 -1.80 -4.94
C SER A 258 -8.89 -2.79 -5.35
N LEU A 259 -10.09 -2.29 -5.66
CA LEU A 259 -11.20 -3.12 -6.15
C LEU A 259 -11.04 -3.45 -7.63
N VAL A 260 -10.48 -2.54 -8.44
CA VAL A 260 -10.10 -2.85 -9.83
C VAL A 260 -9.02 -3.94 -9.86
N THR A 261 -8.02 -3.85 -8.99
CA THR A 261 -6.96 -4.86 -8.86
C THR A 261 -7.53 -6.22 -8.46
N LYS A 262 -8.45 -6.25 -7.49
CA LYS A 262 -9.15 -7.46 -7.08
C LYS A 262 -9.94 -8.08 -8.24
N GLU A 263 -10.66 -7.25 -9.01
CA GLU A 263 -11.44 -7.71 -10.16
C GLU A 263 -10.53 -8.33 -11.24
N ILE A 264 -9.35 -7.74 -11.48
CA ILE A 264 -8.36 -8.32 -12.40
C ILE A 264 -7.89 -9.68 -11.86
N LEU A 265 -7.58 -9.81 -10.57
CA LEU A 265 -7.17 -11.09 -9.98
C LEU A 265 -8.29 -12.15 -10.04
N GLN A 266 -9.52 -11.75 -9.80
CA GLN A 266 -10.66 -12.66 -9.75
C GLN A 266 -11.15 -13.09 -11.13
N TYR A 267 -11.01 -12.26 -12.17
CA TYR A 267 -11.67 -12.52 -13.45
C TYR A 267 -10.76 -12.56 -14.68
N ALA A 268 -9.51 -12.13 -14.59
CA ALA A 268 -8.60 -12.17 -15.72
C ALA A 268 -7.66 -13.38 -15.64
N LYS A 269 -7.47 -14.05 -16.77
CA LYS A 269 -6.48 -15.14 -16.93
C LYS A 269 -5.29 -14.74 -17.82
N ASN A 270 -5.37 -13.57 -18.49
CA ASN A 270 -4.35 -13.08 -19.37
C ASN A 270 -4.32 -11.53 -19.40
N ILE A 271 -3.30 -10.96 -20.03
CA ILE A 271 -3.11 -9.50 -20.12
C ILE A 271 -4.29 -8.81 -20.79
N ASN A 272 -4.85 -9.37 -21.87
CA ASN A 272 -5.95 -8.71 -22.61
C ASN A 272 -7.21 -8.59 -21.75
N GLU A 273 -7.53 -9.62 -20.96
CA GLU A 273 -8.66 -9.57 -20.03
C GLU A 273 -8.42 -8.56 -18.89
N ALA A 274 -7.19 -8.48 -18.35
CA ALA A 274 -6.82 -7.47 -17.36
C ALA A 274 -6.98 -6.04 -17.91
N ILE A 275 -6.55 -5.79 -19.17
CA ILE A 275 -6.74 -4.50 -19.85
C ILE A 275 -8.23 -4.18 -20.02
N ALA A 276 -9.05 -5.16 -20.41
CA ALA A 276 -10.48 -4.97 -20.61
C ALA A 276 -11.17 -4.58 -19.30
N ILE A 277 -10.85 -5.24 -18.18
CA ILE A 277 -11.36 -4.91 -16.85
C ILE A 277 -10.93 -3.50 -16.45
N ALA A 278 -9.64 -3.19 -16.50
CA ALA A 278 -9.13 -1.86 -16.14
C ALA A 278 -9.79 -0.75 -16.98
N ARG A 279 -10.05 -1.01 -18.26
CA ARG A 279 -10.71 -0.05 -19.18
C ARG A 279 -12.18 0.17 -18.83
N SER A 280 -12.88 -0.85 -18.38
CA SER A 280 -14.30 -0.79 -18.09
C SER A 280 -14.63 0.01 -16.82
N ARG A 281 -13.66 0.21 -15.91
CA ARG A 281 -13.87 0.87 -14.62
C ARG A 281 -13.47 2.35 -14.66
N LYS A 282 -14.32 3.21 -14.12
CA LYS A 282 -13.94 4.59 -13.82
C LYS A 282 -13.08 4.60 -12.57
N MET A 283 -11.94 5.26 -12.64
CA MET A 283 -11.10 5.55 -11.48
C MET A 283 -11.07 7.05 -11.22
N PHE A 284 -10.65 7.47 -10.03
CA PHE A 284 -10.58 8.90 -9.69
C PHE A 284 -9.14 9.35 -9.37
N VAL A 285 -8.19 8.44 -9.46
CA VAL A 285 -6.75 8.69 -9.34
C VAL A 285 -6.01 7.99 -10.47
N SER A 286 -4.77 8.41 -10.71
CA SER A 286 -3.87 7.81 -11.69
C SER A 286 -3.08 6.66 -11.07
N GLU A 287 -3.00 5.53 -11.76
CA GLU A 287 -2.35 4.32 -11.26
C GLU A 287 -1.70 3.53 -12.38
N SER A 288 -0.63 2.82 -12.04
CA SER A 288 0.03 1.83 -12.89
C SER A 288 -0.23 0.43 -12.33
N PHE A 289 -0.78 -0.47 -13.16
CA PHE A 289 -0.93 -1.89 -12.83
C PHE A 289 0.16 -2.65 -13.57
N LEU A 290 1.19 -3.15 -12.87
CA LEU A 290 2.10 -4.10 -13.47
C LEU A 290 1.41 -5.46 -13.45
N VAL A 291 1.03 -5.94 -14.63
CA VAL A 291 0.37 -7.23 -14.85
C VAL A 291 1.34 -8.18 -15.53
N ALA A 292 1.56 -9.33 -14.90
CA ALA A 292 2.38 -10.40 -15.46
C ALA A 292 1.54 -11.67 -15.61
N SER A 293 1.65 -12.32 -16.76
CA SER A 293 0.83 -13.48 -17.13
C SER A 293 1.69 -14.66 -17.58
N ALA A 294 1.52 -15.78 -16.90
CA ALA A 294 2.14 -17.04 -17.30
C ALA A 294 1.65 -17.50 -18.66
N ALA A 295 0.37 -17.29 -18.98
CA ALA A 295 -0.23 -17.66 -20.27
C ALA A 295 0.36 -16.84 -21.45
N ASP A 296 0.63 -15.55 -21.24
CA ASP A 296 1.21 -14.68 -22.26
C ASP A 296 2.76 -14.71 -22.25
N ASN A 297 3.37 -15.31 -21.22
CA ASN A 297 4.81 -15.34 -20.97
C ASN A 297 5.48 -13.96 -21.06
N LYS A 298 4.80 -12.94 -20.56
CA LYS A 298 5.29 -11.56 -20.50
C LYS A 298 4.58 -10.73 -19.43
N ALA A 299 5.12 -9.54 -19.16
CA ALA A 299 4.48 -8.54 -18.32
C ALA A 299 4.33 -7.21 -19.06
N VAL A 300 3.31 -6.44 -18.67
CA VAL A 300 3.04 -5.08 -19.16
C VAL A 300 2.67 -4.17 -17.98
N ILE A 301 2.72 -2.86 -18.18
CA ILE A 301 2.13 -1.90 -17.25
C ILE A 301 0.88 -1.31 -17.92
N ILE A 302 -0.28 -1.52 -17.30
CA ILE A 302 -1.51 -0.82 -17.65
C ILE A 302 -1.48 0.49 -16.90
N GLU A 303 -1.33 1.58 -17.62
CA GLU A 303 -1.29 2.94 -17.09
C GLU A 303 -2.66 3.58 -17.26
N LYS A 304 -3.25 4.02 -16.16
CA LYS A 304 -4.61 4.53 -16.18
C LYS A 304 -4.74 5.81 -15.37
N THR A 305 -5.36 6.81 -15.99
CA THR A 305 -5.85 8.04 -15.35
C THR A 305 -7.38 8.00 -15.23
N PRO A 306 -8.01 8.98 -14.57
CA PRO A 306 -9.47 9.10 -14.59
C PRO A 306 -10.06 9.19 -16.02
N GLU A 307 -9.29 9.76 -16.98
CA GLU A 307 -9.75 10.04 -18.34
C GLU A 307 -9.27 8.98 -19.35
N ASP A 308 -8.02 8.52 -19.22
CA ASP A 308 -7.33 7.75 -20.24
C ASP A 308 -6.74 6.44 -19.72
N LEU A 309 -6.47 5.52 -20.64
CA LEU A 309 -5.72 4.29 -20.40
C LEU A 309 -4.77 4.02 -21.56
N ASP A 310 -3.49 3.80 -21.23
CA ASP A 310 -2.47 3.33 -22.19
C ASP A 310 -1.72 2.12 -21.60
N VAL A 311 -1.00 1.40 -22.43
CA VAL A 311 -0.28 0.19 -22.04
C VAL A 311 1.19 0.31 -22.41
N TYR A 312 2.06 0.21 -21.43
CA TYR A 312 3.49 0.10 -21.65
C TYR A 312 3.90 -1.37 -21.78
N ASP A 313 4.35 -1.76 -22.97
CA ASP A 313 4.96 -3.05 -23.26
C ASP A 313 6.46 -2.83 -23.54
N PRO A 314 7.38 -3.32 -22.70
CA PRO A 314 8.81 -3.00 -22.77
C PRO A 314 9.50 -3.57 -24.03
N LYS A 315 8.89 -4.57 -24.70
CA LYS A 315 9.50 -5.32 -25.81
C LYS A 315 10.89 -5.92 -25.46
N LYS A 316 11.09 -6.24 -24.21
CA LYS A 316 12.29 -6.81 -23.60
C LYS A 316 11.89 -7.86 -22.57
N ASP A 317 12.82 -8.67 -22.13
CA ASP A 317 12.61 -9.71 -21.12
C ASP A 317 12.66 -9.18 -19.67
N PHE A 318 12.44 -7.89 -19.48
CA PHE A 318 12.29 -7.26 -18.17
C PHE A 318 11.40 -6.02 -18.22
N ILE A 319 10.85 -5.65 -17.10
CA ILE A 319 10.03 -4.47 -16.89
C ILE A 319 10.32 -3.86 -15.52
N VAL A 320 10.29 -2.53 -15.42
CA VAL A 320 10.41 -1.78 -14.16
C VAL A 320 9.25 -0.81 -14.06
N CYS A 321 8.59 -0.76 -12.91
CA CYS A 321 7.51 0.16 -12.60
C CYS A 321 7.82 0.87 -11.29
N THR A 322 7.93 2.19 -11.33
CA THR A 322 8.00 3.06 -10.16
C THR A 322 6.73 3.92 -10.07
N ASN A 323 6.80 5.22 -9.81
CA ASN A 323 5.63 6.07 -9.63
C ASN A 323 5.49 7.12 -10.76
N HIS A 324 5.81 6.75 -12.00
CA HIS A 324 5.58 7.56 -13.19
C HIS A 324 5.20 6.68 -14.38
N PHE A 325 4.53 7.24 -15.35
CA PHE A 325 4.10 6.57 -16.57
C PHE A 325 5.22 6.48 -17.61
N GLN A 326 5.21 5.41 -18.41
CA GLN A 326 6.24 5.09 -19.40
C GLN A 326 5.67 4.89 -20.80
N SER A 327 4.33 4.80 -20.94
CA SER A 327 3.66 4.61 -22.24
C SER A 327 3.82 5.83 -23.15
N LYS A 328 3.57 5.61 -24.44
CA LYS A 328 3.72 6.68 -25.45
C LYS A 328 2.75 7.84 -25.25
N GLY A 329 1.54 7.55 -24.79
CA GLY A 329 0.49 8.54 -24.54
C GLY A 329 0.68 9.25 -23.22
N LEU A 330 0.67 8.49 -22.11
CA LEU A 330 0.65 9.07 -20.76
C LEU A 330 2.04 9.49 -20.27
N GLY A 331 3.11 8.84 -20.70
CA GLY A 331 4.48 9.18 -20.30
C GLY A 331 4.91 10.60 -20.69
N LYS A 332 4.31 11.19 -21.73
CA LYS A 332 4.64 12.55 -22.21
C LYS A 332 3.71 13.63 -21.68
N THR A 333 2.76 13.31 -20.83
CA THR A 333 1.88 14.30 -20.23
C THR A 333 2.65 15.25 -19.32
N LYS A 334 2.25 16.51 -19.27
CA LYS A 334 2.88 17.52 -18.41
C LYS A 334 2.95 17.05 -16.96
N MET A 335 1.87 16.45 -16.46
CA MET A 335 1.78 15.96 -15.09
C MET A 335 2.79 14.84 -14.81
N ASN A 336 3.02 13.93 -15.77
CA ASN A 336 4.00 12.87 -15.61
C ASN A 336 5.43 13.41 -15.66
N ILE A 337 5.73 14.35 -16.56
CA ILE A 337 7.04 15.02 -16.64
C ILE A 337 7.35 15.73 -15.29
N GLU A 338 6.40 16.48 -14.76
CA GLU A 338 6.55 17.09 -13.43
C GLU A 338 6.80 16.04 -12.33
N GLN A 339 6.14 14.89 -12.40
CA GLN A 339 6.34 13.79 -11.46
C GLN A 339 7.77 13.23 -11.54
N GLU A 340 8.27 13.03 -12.75
CA GLU A 340 9.63 12.54 -12.98
C GLU A 340 10.70 13.50 -12.45
N GLU A 341 10.50 14.80 -12.63
CA GLU A 341 11.43 15.85 -12.21
C GLU A 341 11.40 16.13 -10.70
N GLN A 342 10.21 16.05 -10.08
CA GLN A 342 9.99 16.53 -8.71
C GLN A 342 9.99 15.44 -7.64
N SER A 343 9.88 14.16 -8.04
CA SER A 343 9.79 13.05 -7.10
C SER A 343 11.02 12.13 -7.13
N ALA A 344 11.05 11.16 -6.20
CA ALA A 344 12.07 10.13 -6.14
C ALA A 344 11.90 9.03 -7.21
N SER A 345 10.83 9.08 -8.04
CA SER A 345 10.43 8.00 -8.93
C SER A 345 11.47 7.68 -10.01
N SER A 346 11.90 8.68 -10.78
CA SER A 346 12.90 8.52 -11.85
C SER A 346 14.26 8.09 -11.31
N TYR A 347 14.64 8.57 -10.12
CA TYR A 347 15.89 8.17 -9.48
C TYR A 347 15.88 6.67 -9.09
N ARG A 348 14.76 6.20 -8.51
CA ARG A 348 14.59 4.76 -8.21
C ARG A 348 14.57 3.92 -9.48
N TYR A 349 13.93 4.41 -10.55
CA TYR A 349 13.95 3.74 -11.84
C TYR A 349 15.39 3.57 -12.38
N GLN A 350 16.21 4.63 -12.33
CA GLN A 350 17.62 4.56 -12.73
C GLN A 350 18.39 3.54 -11.88
N ARG A 351 18.19 3.56 -10.55
CA ARG A 351 18.82 2.57 -9.65
C ARG A 351 18.41 1.14 -9.98
N MET A 352 17.13 0.91 -10.27
CA MET A 352 16.63 -0.39 -10.71
C MET A 352 17.31 -0.87 -11.99
N MET A 353 17.50 0.01 -12.96
CA MET A 353 18.21 -0.31 -14.22
C MET A 353 19.68 -0.69 -13.96
N GLU A 354 20.37 0.01 -13.06
CA GLU A 354 21.74 -0.37 -12.65
C GLU A 354 21.77 -1.77 -12.03
N LEU A 355 20.85 -2.04 -11.08
CA LEU A 355 20.78 -3.31 -10.39
C LEU A 355 20.48 -4.47 -11.34
N LEU A 356 19.52 -4.31 -12.26
CA LEU A 356 19.19 -5.34 -13.25
C LEU A 356 20.35 -5.60 -14.22
N ASN A 357 21.03 -4.56 -14.69
CA ASN A 357 22.19 -4.70 -15.57
C ASN A 357 23.36 -5.41 -14.88
N ALA A 358 23.60 -5.11 -13.59
CA ALA A 358 24.69 -5.72 -12.81
C ALA A 358 24.38 -7.16 -12.38
N ASN A 359 23.08 -7.55 -12.30
CA ASN A 359 22.64 -8.81 -11.70
C ASN A 359 22.83 -10.03 -12.63
N GLY A 360 22.99 -9.82 -13.95
CA GLY A 360 22.96 -10.88 -14.93
C GLY A 360 21.58 -11.56 -14.97
N LYS A 361 21.53 -12.88 -15.17
CA LYS A 361 20.27 -13.64 -15.08
C LYS A 361 19.74 -13.61 -13.66
N ASN A 362 18.45 -13.31 -13.54
CA ASN A 362 17.77 -13.14 -12.27
C ASN A 362 17.21 -14.45 -11.69
N SER A 363 17.08 -14.48 -10.38
CA SER A 363 16.44 -15.57 -9.60
C SER A 363 15.58 -14.95 -8.47
N VAL A 364 14.83 -15.76 -7.75
CA VAL A 364 14.06 -15.30 -6.57
C VAL A 364 14.97 -14.65 -5.54
N GLN A 365 16.10 -15.27 -5.20
CA GLN A 365 17.06 -14.72 -4.23
C GLN A 365 17.65 -13.39 -4.69
N LYS A 366 17.99 -13.26 -5.97
CA LYS A 366 18.48 -12.01 -6.56
C LYS A 366 17.40 -10.93 -6.60
N THR A 367 16.16 -11.30 -6.90
CA THR A 367 15.00 -10.41 -6.81
C THR A 367 14.85 -9.84 -5.41
N ILE A 368 14.88 -10.69 -4.38
CA ILE A 368 14.80 -10.26 -2.98
C ILE A 368 15.98 -9.34 -2.61
N ARG A 369 17.19 -9.64 -3.10
CA ARG A 369 18.35 -8.76 -2.88
C ARG A 369 18.16 -7.38 -3.49
N ILE A 370 17.58 -7.29 -4.70
CA ILE A 370 17.23 -6.02 -5.34
C ILE A 370 16.18 -5.27 -4.50
N LEU A 371 15.13 -5.95 -4.04
CA LEU A 371 14.09 -5.35 -3.21
C LEU A 371 14.62 -4.83 -1.86
N ARG A 372 15.74 -5.36 -1.38
CA ARG A 372 16.44 -4.95 -0.15
C ARG A 372 17.51 -3.85 -0.37
N ASP A 373 17.72 -3.37 -1.59
CA ASP A 373 18.76 -2.39 -1.89
C ASP A 373 18.47 -1.01 -1.31
N GLN A 374 19.36 -0.54 -0.43
CA GLN A 374 19.27 0.74 0.27
C GLN A 374 20.18 1.82 -0.34
N ARG A 375 20.91 1.49 -1.41
CA ARG A 375 21.84 2.40 -2.06
C ARG A 375 21.15 3.24 -3.13
N GLY A 376 21.78 4.36 -3.44
CA GLY A 376 21.38 5.20 -4.56
C GLY A 376 22.06 4.84 -5.87
N VAL A 377 21.79 5.62 -6.91
CA VAL A 377 22.46 5.57 -8.22
C VAL A 377 23.97 5.63 -8.03
N ASN A 378 24.71 4.89 -8.86
CA ASN A 378 26.17 4.70 -8.73
C ASN A 378 26.61 4.09 -7.39
N ASN A 379 25.72 3.32 -6.76
CA ASN A 379 25.94 2.70 -5.45
C ASN A 379 26.22 3.70 -4.30
N ALA A 380 25.75 4.94 -4.45
CA ALA A 380 25.95 6.01 -3.48
C ALA A 380 25.30 5.67 -2.12
N ASN A 381 25.94 6.05 -1.02
CA ASN A 381 25.30 6.03 0.29
C ASN A 381 24.40 7.27 0.41
N ILE A 382 23.09 7.08 0.42
CA ILE A 382 22.08 8.15 0.49
C ILE A 382 21.37 8.23 1.85
N GLY A 383 21.88 7.46 2.82
CA GLY A 383 21.29 7.32 4.14
C GLY A 383 20.11 6.32 4.18
N MET A 384 19.89 5.74 5.35
CA MET A 384 18.87 4.73 5.57
C MET A 384 17.47 5.38 5.60
N GLY A 385 16.51 4.81 4.86
CA GLY A 385 15.16 5.32 4.79
C GLY A 385 14.96 6.47 3.80
N ASN A 386 15.90 6.69 2.87
CA ASN A 386 15.75 7.67 1.81
C ASN A 386 14.75 7.15 0.76
N GLU A 387 13.81 8.00 0.37
CA GLU A 387 12.73 7.67 -0.58
C GLU A 387 13.26 7.40 -2.00
N LYS A 388 14.50 7.77 -2.27
CA LYS A 388 15.23 7.44 -3.52
C LYS A 388 15.81 6.03 -3.53
N ALA A 389 15.84 5.31 -2.42
CA ALA A 389 16.23 3.91 -2.36
C ALA A 389 15.09 2.98 -2.82
N VAL A 390 15.44 1.81 -3.35
CA VAL A 390 14.47 0.75 -3.63
C VAL A 390 13.87 0.22 -2.33
N ASN A 391 14.69 0.06 -1.29
CA ASN A 391 14.28 -0.25 0.07
C ASN A 391 14.24 1.02 0.91
N GLN A 392 13.07 1.59 1.09
CA GLN A 392 12.83 2.79 1.89
C GLN A 392 12.66 2.51 3.39
N LEU A 393 12.75 1.25 3.82
CA LEU A 393 12.55 0.80 5.21
C LEU A 393 11.20 1.25 5.81
N ILE A 394 10.15 1.25 5.00
CA ILE A 394 8.76 1.62 5.37
C ILE A 394 7.72 0.68 4.77
N ALA A 395 8.10 -0.30 3.96
CA ALA A 395 7.17 -1.13 3.21
C ALA A 395 6.16 -1.83 4.14
N HIS A 396 4.87 -1.72 3.81
CA HIS A 396 3.85 -2.56 4.42
C HIS A 396 4.18 -4.03 4.14
N HIS A 397 4.48 -4.36 2.89
CA HIS A 397 4.96 -5.70 2.51
C HIS A 397 5.89 -5.64 1.31
N SER A 398 6.67 -6.68 1.17
CA SER A 398 7.43 -7.00 -0.03
C SER A 398 7.08 -8.42 -0.47
N VAL A 399 6.90 -8.62 -1.78
CA VAL A 399 6.41 -9.88 -2.34
C VAL A 399 7.16 -10.23 -3.63
N VAL A 400 7.38 -11.53 -3.83
CA VAL A 400 7.90 -12.07 -5.09
C VAL A 400 6.94 -13.13 -5.60
N PHE A 401 6.59 -13.05 -6.88
CA PHE A 401 5.74 -14.02 -7.57
C PHE A 401 6.54 -14.77 -8.63
N GLU A 402 6.31 -16.05 -8.73
CA GLU A 402 6.74 -16.92 -9.82
C GLU A 402 5.48 -17.52 -10.49
N PRO A 403 4.87 -16.77 -11.45
CA PRO A 403 3.52 -17.04 -11.96
C PRO A 403 3.34 -18.45 -12.53
N LYS A 404 4.31 -18.93 -13.31
CA LYS A 404 4.22 -20.25 -13.96
C LYS A 404 4.21 -21.41 -12.97
N LYS A 405 4.89 -21.26 -11.82
CA LYS A 405 4.95 -22.28 -10.76
C LYS A 405 3.88 -22.10 -9.69
N LEU A 406 3.14 -20.99 -9.71
CA LEU A 406 2.18 -20.58 -8.68
C LEU A 406 2.83 -20.48 -7.29
N LEU A 407 4.08 -20.00 -7.24
CA LEU A 407 4.82 -19.78 -6.01
C LEU A 407 4.84 -18.29 -5.64
N VAL A 408 4.71 -18.02 -4.35
CA VAL A 408 4.73 -16.65 -3.80
C VAL A 408 5.63 -16.60 -2.58
N TRP A 409 6.48 -15.59 -2.49
CA TRP A 409 7.28 -15.27 -1.30
C TRP A 409 6.79 -13.96 -0.71
N VAL A 410 6.53 -13.93 0.59
CA VAL A 410 6.08 -12.75 1.33
C VAL A 410 7.09 -12.45 2.43
N SER A 411 7.50 -11.17 2.54
CA SER A 411 8.44 -10.74 3.58
C SER A 411 7.78 -10.74 4.96
N THR A 412 8.51 -11.27 5.96
CA THR A 412 8.18 -11.12 7.37
C THR A 412 8.71 -9.77 7.90
N SER A 413 8.38 -9.43 9.14
CA SER A 413 8.88 -8.20 9.79
C SER A 413 10.39 -8.29 10.10
N PRO A 414 11.10 -7.14 10.11
CA PRO A 414 10.61 -5.81 9.76
C PRO A 414 10.69 -5.55 8.24
N TRP A 415 9.66 -4.96 7.67
CA TRP A 415 9.54 -4.55 6.26
C TRP A 415 9.92 -5.70 5.29
N GLN A 416 10.89 -5.46 4.37
CA GLN A 416 11.47 -6.49 3.47
C GLN A 416 12.77 -7.09 4.01
N LEU A 417 13.17 -6.79 5.25
CA LEU A 417 14.41 -7.28 5.84
C LEU A 417 14.26 -8.63 6.56
N GLY A 418 13.05 -8.98 7.00
CA GLY A 418 12.77 -10.30 7.57
C GLY A 418 12.93 -11.43 6.56
N GLU A 419 12.69 -12.66 6.97
CA GLU A 419 12.65 -13.80 6.05
C GLU A 419 11.58 -13.59 4.97
N TYR A 420 11.79 -14.17 3.78
CA TYR A 420 10.72 -14.34 2.80
C TYR A 420 10.24 -15.78 2.87
N VAL A 421 9.02 -15.95 3.35
CA VAL A 421 8.38 -17.25 3.46
C VAL A 421 7.57 -17.55 2.19
N ALA A 422 7.60 -18.81 1.75
CA ALA A 422 7.05 -19.22 0.48
C ALA A 422 5.73 -19.97 0.63
N TYR A 423 4.80 -19.70 -0.28
CA TYR A 423 3.51 -20.38 -0.40
C TYR A 423 3.40 -21.01 -1.80
N ASP A 424 3.06 -22.29 -1.84
CA ASP A 424 2.67 -22.99 -3.06
C ASP A 424 1.14 -22.91 -3.19
N LEU A 425 0.66 -22.07 -4.11
CA LEU A 425 -0.77 -21.85 -4.27
C LEU A 425 -1.52 -23.10 -4.74
N ASN A 426 -0.86 -24.03 -5.46
CA ASN A 426 -1.47 -25.31 -5.81
C ASN A 426 -1.82 -26.10 -4.54
N LYS A 427 -0.90 -26.14 -3.58
CA LYS A 427 -1.10 -26.84 -2.30
C LYS A 427 -2.15 -26.14 -1.44
N VAL A 428 -2.07 -24.80 -1.33
CA VAL A 428 -3.00 -24.02 -0.50
C VAL A 428 -4.43 -24.12 -1.03
N PHE A 429 -4.64 -23.94 -2.33
CA PHE A 429 -5.98 -24.01 -2.94
C PHE A 429 -6.55 -25.42 -3.03
N ALA A 430 -5.73 -26.46 -2.87
CA ALA A 430 -6.20 -27.83 -2.75
C ALA A 430 -6.69 -28.18 -1.34
N LEU A 431 -6.43 -27.34 -0.32
CA LEU A 431 -6.94 -27.55 1.03
C LEU A 431 -8.45 -27.36 1.06
N LYS A 432 -9.15 -28.37 1.63
CA LYS A 432 -10.60 -28.34 1.86
C LYS A 432 -10.89 -28.05 3.34
N GLY A 433 -10.49 -26.87 3.79
CA GLY A 433 -10.53 -26.51 5.19
C GLY A 433 -9.24 -26.92 5.95
N MET A 434 -9.18 -26.53 7.21
CA MET A 434 -8.07 -26.83 8.13
C MET A 434 -8.66 -27.16 9.49
N ASN A 435 -8.53 -28.41 9.92
CA ASN A 435 -9.11 -28.88 11.19
C ASN A 435 -8.10 -28.84 12.34
N THR A 436 -6.83 -28.79 12.02
CA THR A 436 -5.72 -28.69 12.99
C THR A 436 -4.74 -27.62 12.52
N ASP A 437 -4.19 -26.87 13.47
CA ASP A 437 -3.18 -25.86 13.14
C ASP A 437 -1.95 -26.53 12.53
N ARG A 438 -1.63 -26.16 11.29
CA ARG A 438 -0.45 -26.62 10.56
C ARG A 438 0.13 -25.52 9.70
N GLU A 439 1.45 -25.47 9.62
CA GLU A 439 2.13 -24.56 8.70
C GLU A 439 1.81 -24.93 7.23
N ILE A 440 1.50 -23.89 6.44
CA ILE A 440 1.29 -24.02 4.99
C ILE A 440 2.45 -23.46 4.18
N ILE A 441 3.44 -22.89 4.86
CA ILE A 441 4.69 -22.37 4.29
C ILE A 441 5.53 -23.54 3.81
N ASP A 442 6.10 -23.43 2.60
CA ASP A 442 7.11 -24.36 2.11
C ASP A 442 8.49 -23.96 2.68
N SER A 443 8.89 -24.66 3.75
CA SER A 443 10.14 -24.35 4.46
C SER A 443 11.40 -24.53 3.63
N SER A 444 11.35 -25.34 2.57
CA SER A 444 12.49 -25.58 1.67
C SER A 444 12.80 -24.39 0.75
N LEU A 445 11.84 -23.47 0.61
CA LEU A 445 11.92 -22.30 -0.26
C LEU A 445 12.13 -20.98 0.51
N ILE A 446 12.25 -21.01 1.83
CA ILE A 446 12.46 -19.82 2.65
C ILE A 446 13.78 -19.13 2.24
N VAL A 447 13.71 -17.82 2.02
CA VAL A 447 14.90 -16.98 1.86
C VAL A 447 15.21 -16.29 3.18
N PRO A 448 16.43 -16.44 3.74
CA PRO A 448 16.77 -15.93 5.05
C PRO A 448 16.59 -14.41 5.19
N ALA A 449 16.43 -13.96 6.43
CA ALA A 449 16.45 -12.55 6.78
C ALA A 449 17.74 -11.85 6.33
N ASP A 450 17.66 -10.55 6.10
CA ASP A 450 18.83 -9.77 5.70
C ASP A 450 19.83 -9.64 6.84
N SER A 451 21.11 -9.93 6.55
CA SER A 451 22.21 -9.75 7.50
C SER A 451 22.38 -8.31 7.99
N PHE A 452 21.83 -7.33 7.26
CA PHE A 452 21.78 -5.93 7.69
C PHE A 452 21.15 -5.78 9.09
N LEU A 453 20.15 -6.60 9.44
CA LEU A 453 19.53 -6.62 10.77
C LEU A 453 20.52 -6.83 11.93
N LEU A 454 21.66 -7.45 11.66
CA LEU A 454 22.71 -7.74 12.66
C LEU A 454 23.75 -6.61 12.77
N THR A 455 23.69 -5.60 11.92
CA THR A 455 24.70 -4.53 11.82
C THR A 455 24.49 -3.40 12.83
N ASN A 456 25.55 -2.61 13.06
CA ASN A 456 25.44 -1.35 13.80
C ASN A 456 24.61 -0.31 13.05
N ASP A 457 24.63 -0.33 11.72
CA ASP A 457 23.83 0.60 10.91
C ASP A 457 22.34 0.39 11.13
N TYR A 458 21.87 -0.86 11.23
CA TYR A 458 20.48 -1.13 11.58
C TYR A 458 20.12 -0.62 12.98
N ARG A 459 21.00 -0.83 13.97
CA ARG A 459 20.79 -0.29 15.34
C ARG A 459 20.73 1.23 15.34
N ASN A 460 21.61 1.88 14.60
CA ASN A 460 21.59 3.33 14.41
C ASN A 460 20.30 3.80 13.72
N PHE A 461 19.81 3.08 12.73
CA PHE A 461 18.55 3.40 12.07
C PHE A 461 17.36 3.30 13.05
N VAL A 462 17.31 2.27 13.87
CA VAL A 462 16.29 2.15 14.93
C VAL A 462 16.37 3.32 15.92
N LEU A 463 17.59 3.71 16.32
CA LEU A 463 17.80 4.89 17.18
C LEU A 463 17.31 6.17 16.51
N PHE A 464 17.62 6.38 15.22
CA PHE A 464 17.12 7.50 14.42
C PHE A 464 15.58 7.55 14.43
N ARG A 465 14.92 6.43 14.15
CA ARG A 465 13.45 6.34 14.13
C ARG A 465 12.83 6.69 15.48
N ASN A 466 13.41 6.18 16.57
CA ASN A 466 12.94 6.46 17.92
C ASN A 466 13.07 7.96 18.27
N MET A 467 14.17 8.59 17.88
CA MET A 467 14.34 10.03 18.07
C MET A 467 13.41 10.86 17.18
N LYS A 468 13.19 10.46 15.92
CA LYS A 468 12.20 11.08 15.04
C LYS A 468 10.80 11.02 15.67
N GLN A 469 10.38 9.86 16.14
CA GLN A 469 9.08 9.70 16.80
C GLN A 469 8.97 10.57 18.06
N ARG A 470 10.03 10.62 18.86
CA ARG A 470 10.07 11.47 20.06
C ARG A 470 9.92 12.97 19.73
N ILE A 471 10.51 13.45 18.63
CA ILE A 471 10.31 14.81 18.13
C ILE A 471 8.84 15.04 17.75
N MET A 472 8.25 14.09 17.03
CA MET A 472 6.85 14.17 16.59
C MET A 472 5.87 14.22 17.79
N ASP A 473 6.20 13.51 18.86
CA ASP A 473 5.43 13.50 20.11
C ASP A 473 5.73 14.71 21.02
N GLY A 474 6.50 15.69 20.54
CA GLY A 474 6.84 16.91 21.26
C GLY A 474 7.93 16.75 22.33
N GLY A 475 8.59 15.61 22.39
CA GLY A 475 9.66 15.33 23.35
C GLY A 475 10.99 16.02 23.03
N THR A 476 11.97 15.82 23.92
CA THR A 476 13.32 16.38 23.76
C THR A 476 14.30 15.34 23.21
N VAL A 477 15.13 15.78 22.27
CA VAL A 477 16.20 14.95 21.69
C VAL A 477 17.53 15.73 21.66
N ASN A 478 18.63 14.99 21.65
CA ASN A 478 19.93 15.52 21.29
C ASN A 478 20.08 15.49 19.76
N THR A 479 20.22 16.68 19.14
CA THR A 479 20.29 16.81 17.68
C THR A 479 21.56 16.23 17.07
N ASP A 480 22.69 16.27 17.80
CA ASP A 480 23.94 15.68 17.33
C ASP A 480 23.84 14.14 17.29
N SER A 481 23.22 13.55 18.31
CA SER A 481 22.93 12.10 18.31
C SER A 481 21.95 11.70 17.21
N LEU A 482 20.92 12.55 16.93
CA LEU A 482 19.99 12.32 15.84
C LEU A 482 20.72 12.29 14.49
N VAL A 483 21.56 13.27 14.22
CA VAL A 483 22.35 13.34 12.99
C VAL A 483 23.35 12.19 12.91
N ALA A 484 24.08 11.91 14.00
CA ALA A 484 25.07 10.83 14.04
C ALA A 484 24.47 9.44 13.82
N SER A 485 23.19 9.25 14.14
CA SER A 485 22.51 7.96 13.94
C SER A 485 22.20 7.65 12.47
N ASN A 486 22.14 8.67 11.58
CA ASN A 486 21.93 8.49 10.14
C ASN A 486 22.55 9.67 9.34
N PRO A 487 23.89 9.79 9.30
CA PRO A 487 24.59 11.01 8.86
C PRO A 487 24.52 11.25 7.35
N GLU A 488 24.23 10.24 6.53
CA GLU A 488 24.09 10.40 5.08
C GLU A 488 22.64 10.72 4.64
N PHE A 489 21.68 10.66 5.57
CA PHE A 489 20.29 10.94 5.29
C PHE A 489 19.97 12.44 5.46
N TYR A 490 19.56 13.10 4.38
CA TYR A 490 19.23 14.53 4.41
C TYR A 490 18.21 14.89 5.49
N ASN A 491 17.22 14.01 5.72
CA ASN A 491 16.13 14.27 6.67
C ASN A 491 16.61 14.27 8.15
N SER A 492 17.74 13.65 8.47
CA SER A 492 18.34 13.77 9.80
C SER A 492 18.67 15.23 10.15
N TYR A 493 19.22 15.95 9.17
CA TYR A 493 19.56 17.36 9.29
C TYR A 493 18.31 18.26 9.23
N VAL A 494 17.33 17.92 8.39
CA VAL A 494 16.05 18.67 8.33
C VAL A 494 15.35 18.59 9.67
N LEU A 495 15.19 17.40 10.25
CA LEU A 495 14.57 17.22 11.56
C LEU A 495 15.32 17.96 12.69
N ALA A 496 16.65 17.91 12.67
CA ALA A 496 17.47 18.67 13.62
C ALA A 496 17.28 20.18 13.43
N GLY A 497 17.27 20.65 12.18
CA GLY A 497 17.04 22.06 11.83
C GLY A 497 15.68 22.57 12.30
N ASP A 498 14.60 21.84 12.00
CA ASP A 498 13.22 22.16 12.41
C ASP A 498 13.08 22.19 13.94
N TYR A 499 13.69 21.20 14.62
CA TYR A 499 13.69 21.12 16.07
C TYR A 499 14.38 22.31 16.73
N LEU A 500 15.57 22.71 16.24
CA LEU A 500 16.34 23.87 16.71
C LEU A 500 15.66 25.19 16.37
N TYR A 501 15.07 25.30 15.16
CA TYR A 501 14.34 26.49 14.73
C TYR A 501 13.14 26.79 15.64
N LYS A 502 12.34 25.78 15.97
CA LYS A 502 11.22 25.91 16.93
C LYS A 502 11.68 26.40 18.32
N ARG A 503 12.93 26.11 18.70
CA ARG A 503 13.57 26.57 19.95
C ARG A 503 14.33 27.87 19.80
N LYS A 504 14.20 28.56 18.66
CA LYS A 504 14.84 29.85 18.36
C LYS A 504 16.39 29.77 18.31
N GLN A 505 16.94 28.57 18.16
CA GLN A 505 18.40 28.34 18.00
C GLN A 505 18.78 28.45 16.51
N TYR A 506 18.62 29.67 15.96
CA TYR A 506 18.66 29.91 14.51
C TYR A 506 20.00 29.59 13.86
N ALA A 507 21.12 29.92 14.49
CA ALA A 507 22.45 29.64 13.93
C ALA A 507 22.70 28.12 13.80
N ALA A 508 22.33 27.34 14.81
CA ALA A 508 22.45 25.90 14.77
C ALA A 508 21.46 25.26 13.77
N ALA A 509 20.23 25.80 13.68
CA ALA A 509 19.25 25.37 12.68
C ALA A 509 19.76 25.61 11.25
N LEU A 510 20.33 26.79 10.98
CA LEU A 510 20.91 27.17 9.68
C LEU A 510 21.98 26.16 9.24
N LYS A 511 22.93 25.86 10.14
CA LYS A 511 24.00 24.89 9.87
C LYS A 511 23.43 23.53 9.46
N ASN A 512 22.38 23.05 10.14
CA ASN A 512 21.75 21.78 9.80
C ASN A 512 21.05 21.83 8.43
N TYR A 513 20.29 22.87 8.12
CA TYR A 513 19.68 23.00 6.79
C TYR A 513 20.71 23.10 5.65
N GLU A 514 21.81 23.82 5.86
CA GLU A 514 22.91 23.90 4.89
C GLU A 514 23.55 22.52 4.69
N MET A 515 23.73 21.73 5.75
CA MET A 515 24.22 20.35 5.66
C MET A 515 23.22 19.44 4.93
N ALA A 516 21.90 19.60 5.14
CA ALA A 516 20.89 18.84 4.41
C ALA A 516 21.01 19.01 2.89
N LEU A 517 21.31 20.24 2.42
CA LEU A 517 21.52 20.53 0.99
C LEU A 517 22.75 19.85 0.38
N THR A 518 23.67 19.34 1.18
CA THR A 518 24.86 18.59 0.71
C THR A 518 24.57 17.08 0.54
N ARG A 519 23.40 16.63 0.96
CA ARG A 519 22.96 15.23 0.89
C ARG A 519 22.01 14.99 -0.29
N VAL A 520 21.73 13.72 -0.57
CA VAL A 520 20.77 13.35 -1.61
C VAL A 520 19.36 13.56 -1.10
N ILE A 521 18.74 14.66 -1.47
CA ILE A 521 17.36 15.03 -1.08
C ILE A 521 16.38 14.23 -1.94
N ALA A 522 15.31 13.73 -1.32
CA ALA A 522 14.36 12.84 -1.99
C ALA A 522 13.52 13.55 -3.05
N THR A 523 12.91 14.69 -2.71
CA THR A 523 11.95 15.39 -3.58
C THR A 523 12.28 16.88 -3.71
N LYS A 524 11.77 17.48 -4.79
CA LYS A 524 11.88 18.94 -4.99
C LYS A 524 11.17 19.73 -3.90
N GLN A 525 10.04 19.24 -3.43
CA GLN A 525 9.27 19.89 -2.35
C GLN A 525 10.11 19.99 -1.06
N GLU A 526 10.86 18.95 -0.71
CA GLU A 526 11.73 18.97 0.47
C GLU A 526 12.92 19.90 0.28
N GLU A 527 13.52 19.93 -0.91
CA GLU A 527 14.56 20.90 -1.22
C GLU A 527 14.07 22.34 -1.09
N ASP A 528 12.89 22.63 -1.63
CA ASP A 528 12.27 23.95 -1.55
C ASP A 528 11.94 24.34 -0.10
N HIS A 529 11.47 23.38 0.70
CA HIS A 529 11.27 23.58 2.15
C HIS A 529 12.58 23.98 2.84
N ILE A 530 13.66 23.25 2.63
CA ILE A 530 14.97 23.52 3.23
C ILE A 530 15.46 24.93 2.83
N ARG A 531 15.40 25.26 1.54
CA ARG A 531 15.79 26.58 1.02
C ARG A 531 14.95 27.72 1.62
N ALA A 532 13.64 27.50 1.77
CA ALA A 532 12.74 28.48 2.40
C ALA A 532 13.07 28.71 3.89
N GLN A 533 13.43 27.66 4.64
CA GLN A 533 13.85 27.80 6.04
C GLN A 533 15.18 28.57 6.16
N ILE A 534 16.16 28.26 5.31
CA ILE A 534 17.43 29.00 5.25
C ILE A 534 17.16 30.50 4.99
N LYS A 535 16.32 30.81 4.01
CA LYS A 535 15.95 32.20 3.69
C LYS A 535 15.33 32.91 4.89
N LYS A 536 14.33 32.28 5.54
CA LYS A 536 13.66 32.84 6.74
C LYS A 536 14.62 33.12 7.89
N ILE A 537 15.68 32.32 8.05
CA ILE A 537 16.67 32.54 9.11
C ILE A 537 17.58 33.71 8.75
N LYS A 538 18.01 33.83 7.49
CA LYS A 538 18.92 34.91 7.03
C LYS A 538 18.25 36.27 7.00
N GLU A 539 16.91 36.33 6.99
CA GLU A 539 16.12 37.54 7.04
C GLU A 539 15.80 38.03 8.49
N LYS A 540 16.17 37.23 9.52
CA LYS A 540 16.02 37.58 10.95
C LYS A 540 17.27 38.18 11.54
#